data_f4fb9133dd95aa15eddf293492298315
#
_entry.id   f4fb9133dd95aa15eddf293492298315
#
_cell.length_a   1.000
_cell.length_b   1.000
_cell.length_c   1.000
_cell.angle_alpha   90.00
_cell.angle_beta   90.00
_cell.angle_gamma   90.00
#
_symmetry.space_group_name_H-M   'P 1'
#
loop_
_entity.id
_entity.type
_entity.pdbx_description
1 polymer ?
#
loop_
_entity_poly.entity_id
_entity_poly.type
_entity_poly.pdbx_seq_one_letter_code
_entity_poly.pdbx_strand_id
1 'polypeptide(L)'
;MTFVVHHTDCLVYLKTLSDNTIDSVVTDPPYGLGFMGKNWDKALPNPEIWKECLRVLKPGGHMIVFGAPRLYHRLTCQIEDAGFEVRDCLMWVFGSGFPKSLDVSKAIDAAAGAEREVVGFDASAIARQNKQPTNDTQCAKSNPQ
;
A
#
# COMPACT_ATOMS: atom_id res chain seq x y z
N MET A 1 5.02 14.99 -24.74
CA MET A 1 5.22 15.03 -23.29
C MET A 1 6.64 14.57 -23.00
N THR A 2 7.44 15.38 -22.31
CA THR A 2 8.83 15.03 -22.00
C THR A 2 8.88 14.65 -20.53
N PHE A 3 9.54 13.54 -20.18
CA PHE A 3 9.79 13.11 -18.81
C PHE A 3 11.29 12.97 -18.57
N VAL A 4 11.70 13.12 -17.32
CA VAL A 4 13.09 12.94 -16.89
C VAL A 4 13.09 11.98 -15.71
N VAL A 5 14.02 11.02 -15.72
CA VAL A 5 14.21 10.07 -14.62
C VAL A 5 15.53 10.40 -13.93
N HIS A 6 15.46 10.63 -12.62
CA HIS A 6 16.62 10.86 -11.77
C HIS A 6 16.90 9.63 -10.92
N HIS A 7 18.05 8.98 -11.11
CA HIS A 7 18.49 7.84 -10.30
C HIS A 7 19.27 8.34 -9.08
N THR A 8 18.56 8.75 -8.04
CA THR A 8 19.15 9.28 -6.81
C THR A 8 18.19 9.11 -5.64
N ASP A 9 18.65 9.29 -4.42
CA ASP A 9 17.80 9.39 -3.24
C ASP A 9 16.87 10.60 -3.37
N CYS A 10 15.58 10.41 -3.03
CA CYS A 10 14.56 11.44 -3.22
C CYS A 10 14.80 12.69 -2.36
N LEU A 11 15.27 12.52 -1.11
CA LEU A 11 15.55 13.65 -0.22
C LEU A 11 16.73 14.48 -0.74
N VAL A 12 17.77 13.81 -1.25
CA VAL A 12 18.92 14.49 -1.87
C VAL A 12 18.47 15.29 -3.08
N TYR A 13 17.62 14.69 -3.93
CA TYR A 13 17.12 15.37 -5.12
C TYR A 13 16.21 16.55 -4.77
N LEU A 14 15.26 16.36 -3.86
CA LEU A 14 14.34 17.42 -3.44
C LEU A 14 15.10 18.67 -2.97
N LYS A 15 16.19 18.50 -2.22
CA LYS A 15 17.05 19.61 -1.74
C LYS A 15 17.72 20.39 -2.86
N THR A 16 17.81 19.86 -4.08
CA THR A 16 18.34 20.58 -5.25
C THR A 16 17.30 21.43 -5.96
N LEU A 17 16.02 21.19 -5.70
CA LEU A 17 14.92 21.93 -6.32
C LEU A 17 14.68 23.26 -5.60
N SER A 18 14.30 24.28 -6.37
CA SER A 18 13.86 25.55 -5.82
C SER A 18 12.48 25.46 -5.17
N ASP A 19 12.19 26.38 -4.25
CA ASP A 19 10.88 26.50 -3.62
C ASP A 19 9.80 26.79 -4.67
N ASN A 20 8.59 26.24 -4.45
CA ASN A 20 7.41 26.55 -5.25
C ASN A 20 7.56 26.27 -6.76
N THR A 21 8.24 25.19 -7.13
CA THR A 21 8.49 24.85 -8.54
C THR A 21 7.65 23.67 -9.04
N ILE A 22 7.17 22.80 -8.13
CA ILE A 22 6.46 21.57 -8.45
C ILE A 22 4.95 21.77 -8.35
N ASP A 23 4.21 21.33 -9.36
CA ASP A 23 2.76 21.48 -9.41
C ASP A 23 2.04 20.43 -8.53
N SER A 24 2.54 19.20 -8.52
CA SER A 24 1.98 18.10 -7.70
C SER A 24 3.02 17.03 -7.40
N VAL A 25 2.82 16.30 -6.31
CA VAL A 25 3.63 15.14 -5.91
C VAL A 25 2.75 13.90 -5.85
N VAL A 26 3.19 12.80 -6.45
CA VAL A 26 2.57 11.47 -6.31
C VAL A 26 3.66 10.51 -5.90
N THR A 27 3.48 9.80 -4.78
CA THR A 27 4.52 8.93 -4.24
C THR A 27 3.96 7.66 -3.61
N ASP A 28 4.70 6.56 -3.77
CA ASP A 28 4.47 5.28 -3.11
C ASP A 28 5.68 4.96 -2.21
N PRO A 29 5.70 5.50 -0.98
CA PRO A 29 6.83 5.37 -0.08
C PRO A 29 6.85 4.00 0.62
N PRO A 30 7.95 3.61 1.30
CA PRO A 30 7.96 2.48 2.20
C PRO A 30 6.86 2.58 3.27
N TYR A 31 6.18 1.46 3.53
CA TYR A 31 5.04 1.44 4.46
C TYR A 31 5.41 1.09 5.91
N GLY A 32 6.65 0.73 6.19
CA GLY A 32 7.09 0.32 7.51
C GLY A 32 6.57 -1.06 7.94
N LEU A 33 6.18 -1.90 7.00
CA LEU A 33 5.63 -3.24 7.27
C LEU A 33 6.69 -4.33 7.36
N GLY A 34 7.95 -4.02 7.04
CA GLY A 34 9.03 -4.98 6.94
C GLY A 34 8.81 -5.98 5.80
N PHE A 35 8.34 -5.52 4.66
CA PHE A 35 7.99 -6.35 3.51
C PHE A 35 9.12 -7.32 3.15
N MET A 36 8.82 -8.63 3.17
CA MET A 36 9.78 -9.72 2.92
C MET A 36 11.06 -9.63 3.75
N GLY A 37 11.01 -9.04 4.96
CA GLY A 37 12.17 -8.82 5.82
C GLY A 37 13.19 -7.81 5.29
N LYS A 38 12.84 -7.04 4.28
CA LYS A 38 13.73 -6.06 3.65
C LYS A 38 13.95 -4.84 4.55
N ASN A 39 15.17 -4.38 4.61
CA ASN A 39 15.57 -3.27 5.49
C ASN A 39 14.94 -1.93 5.08
N TRP A 40 14.71 -1.72 3.78
CA TRP A 40 14.17 -0.46 3.26
C TRP A 40 12.70 -0.22 3.67
N ASP A 41 11.95 -1.27 4.05
CA ASP A 41 10.55 -1.16 4.49
C ASP A 41 10.38 -1.41 6.00
N LYS A 42 11.41 -1.28 6.80
CA LYS A 42 11.32 -1.45 8.27
C LYS A 42 10.72 -0.26 9.01
N ALA A 43 10.74 0.90 8.40
CA ALA A 43 10.24 2.14 8.99
C ALA A 43 9.51 2.98 7.96
N LEU A 44 8.68 3.89 8.45
CA LEU A 44 8.11 4.95 7.61
C LEU A 44 9.24 5.86 7.08
N PRO A 45 8.98 6.61 6.00
CA PRO A 45 9.94 7.55 5.44
C PRO A 45 10.43 8.57 6.46
N ASN A 46 11.63 9.11 6.21
CA ASN A 46 12.14 10.22 7.01
C ASN A 46 11.17 11.41 6.91
N PRO A 47 10.69 11.98 8.04
CA PRO A 47 9.79 13.14 8.06
C PRO A 47 10.30 14.36 7.29
N GLU A 48 11.61 14.49 7.14
CA GLU A 48 12.25 15.56 6.36
C GLU A 48 11.80 15.55 4.88
N ILE A 49 11.49 14.37 4.34
CA ILE A 49 10.99 14.23 2.95
C ILE A 49 9.69 15.03 2.77
N TRP A 50 8.80 14.96 3.74
CA TRP A 50 7.52 15.66 3.68
C TRP A 50 7.68 17.17 3.74
N LYS A 51 8.60 17.68 4.57
CA LYS A 51 8.93 19.10 4.64
C LYS A 51 9.51 19.60 3.32
N GLU A 52 10.40 18.84 2.70
CA GLU A 52 10.95 19.17 1.41
C GLU A 52 9.88 19.10 0.29
N CYS A 53 8.99 18.12 0.33
CA CYS A 53 7.85 18.07 -0.59
C CYS A 53 6.97 19.32 -0.45
N LEU A 54 6.68 19.76 0.77
CA LEU A 54 5.91 20.98 1.00
C LEU A 54 6.63 22.22 0.47
N ARG A 55 7.95 22.34 0.70
CA ARG A 55 8.77 23.46 0.26
C ARG A 55 8.78 23.62 -1.26
N VAL A 56 8.92 22.50 -2.00
CA VAL A 56 9.01 22.55 -3.46
C VAL A 56 7.65 22.66 -4.15
N LEU A 57 6.56 22.29 -3.49
CA LEU A 57 5.22 22.42 -4.03
C LEU A 57 4.82 23.90 -4.14
N LYS A 58 4.20 24.23 -5.26
CA LYS A 58 3.59 25.54 -5.45
C LYS A 58 2.42 25.74 -4.47
N PRO A 59 2.11 26.97 -4.07
CA PRO A 59 0.90 27.28 -3.31
C PRO A 59 -0.34 26.72 -4.02
N GLY A 60 -1.16 25.95 -3.29
CA GLY A 60 -2.32 25.23 -3.84
C GLY A 60 -1.98 23.92 -4.55
N GLY A 61 -0.71 23.51 -4.60
CA GLY A 61 -0.30 22.20 -5.11
C GLY A 61 -0.80 21.06 -4.22
N HIS A 62 -1.00 19.88 -4.81
CA HIS A 62 -1.51 18.71 -4.11
C HIS A 62 -0.46 17.60 -4.05
N MET A 63 -0.51 16.83 -2.96
CA MET A 63 0.28 15.62 -2.80
C MET A 63 -0.64 14.41 -2.61
N ILE A 64 -0.37 13.33 -3.37
CA ILE A 64 -1.01 12.02 -3.21
C ILE A 64 0.05 11.05 -2.72
N VAL A 65 -0.22 10.41 -1.59
CA VAL A 65 0.70 9.47 -0.94
C VAL A 65 0.00 8.14 -0.74
N PHE A 66 0.58 7.06 -1.27
CA PHE A 66 0.11 5.72 -0.99
C PHE A 66 0.52 5.29 0.42
N GLY A 67 -0.35 4.52 1.06
CA GLY A 67 -0.11 4.00 2.40
C GLY A 67 -0.83 2.69 2.67
N ALA A 68 -0.28 1.86 3.53
CA ALA A 68 -0.92 0.62 3.93
C ALA A 68 -1.91 0.83 5.09
N PRO A 69 -3.07 0.13 5.11
CA PRO A 69 -4.10 0.29 6.14
C PRO A 69 -3.59 0.16 7.58
N ARG A 70 -2.53 -0.62 7.81
CA ARG A 70 -1.98 -0.84 9.16
C ARG A 70 -1.27 0.38 9.75
N LEU A 71 -0.63 1.18 8.91
CA LEU A 71 0.24 2.30 9.34
C LEU A 71 -0.11 3.64 8.69
N TYR A 72 -1.16 3.71 7.84
CA TYR A 72 -1.52 4.96 7.16
C TYR A 72 -1.73 6.12 8.16
N HIS A 73 -2.30 5.85 9.33
CA HIS A 73 -2.52 6.87 10.36
C HIS A 73 -1.21 7.50 10.84
N ARG A 74 -0.12 6.72 10.98
CA ARG A 74 1.21 7.25 11.35
C ARG A 74 1.83 8.07 10.23
N LEU A 75 1.65 7.61 8.99
CA LEU A 75 2.09 8.33 7.81
C LEU A 75 1.35 9.67 7.68
N THR A 76 0.05 9.66 7.89
CA THR A 76 -0.80 10.86 7.88
C THR A 76 -0.34 11.87 8.94
N CYS A 77 -0.10 11.44 10.19
CA CYS A 77 0.43 12.32 11.22
C CYS A 77 1.78 12.96 10.82
N GLN A 78 2.70 12.18 10.24
CA GLN A 78 3.98 12.74 9.78
C GLN A 78 3.81 13.81 8.68
N ILE A 79 2.83 13.63 7.81
CA ILE A 79 2.52 14.57 6.72
C ILE A 79 1.90 15.85 7.30
N GLU A 80 0.98 15.74 8.25
CA GLU A 80 0.41 16.90 8.96
C GLU A 80 1.47 17.65 9.77
N ASP A 81 2.36 16.93 10.48
CA ASP A 81 3.47 17.51 11.25
C ASP A 81 4.46 18.28 10.35
N ALA A 82 4.54 17.91 9.07
CA ALA A 82 5.33 18.64 8.08
C ALA A 82 4.66 19.93 7.59
N GLY A 83 3.37 20.15 7.91
CA GLY A 83 2.62 21.35 7.57
C GLY A 83 1.59 21.20 6.45
N PHE A 84 1.33 19.97 5.98
CA PHE A 84 0.25 19.71 5.03
C PHE A 84 -1.11 19.70 5.73
N GLU A 85 -2.14 20.10 4.99
CA GLU A 85 -3.53 19.88 5.36
C GLU A 85 -4.03 18.60 4.70
N VAL A 86 -4.40 17.60 5.51
CA VAL A 86 -4.99 16.36 5.00
C VAL A 86 -6.43 16.63 4.58
N ARG A 87 -6.72 16.42 3.29
CA ARG A 87 -8.04 16.71 2.70
C ARG A 87 -8.94 15.51 2.69
N ASP A 88 -8.43 14.36 2.20
CA ASP A 88 -9.26 13.19 1.96
C ASP A 88 -8.44 11.91 2.01
N CYS A 89 -9.15 10.77 2.12
CA CYS A 89 -8.58 9.43 2.03
C CYS A 89 -9.22 8.71 0.83
N LEU A 90 -8.44 8.50 -0.21
CA LEU A 90 -8.88 7.80 -1.41
C LEU A 90 -8.59 6.31 -1.28
N MET A 91 -9.53 5.47 -1.71
CA MET A 91 -9.33 4.03 -1.73
C MET A 91 -8.97 3.55 -3.14
N TRP A 92 -7.81 2.90 -3.25
CA TRP A 92 -7.45 2.15 -4.46
C TRP A 92 -8.03 0.74 -4.36
N VAL A 93 -9.14 0.49 -5.07
CA VAL A 93 -9.85 -0.79 -5.04
C VAL A 93 -9.48 -1.61 -6.28
N PHE A 94 -9.07 -2.87 -6.08
CA PHE A 94 -8.73 -3.79 -7.16
C PHE A 94 -9.17 -5.21 -6.80
N GLY A 95 -9.48 -6.03 -7.84
CA GLY A 95 -10.05 -7.36 -7.68
C GLY A 95 -9.06 -8.47 -7.34
N SER A 96 -7.75 -8.20 -7.39
CA SER A 96 -6.69 -9.15 -7.08
C SER A 96 -5.80 -8.58 -5.97
N GLY A 97 -5.51 -9.35 -4.94
CA GLY A 97 -4.64 -8.91 -3.86
C GLY A 97 -4.12 -10.08 -3.04
N PHE A 98 -2.99 -9.89 -2.39
CA PHE A 98 -2.52 -10.87 -1.41
C PHE A 98 -3.42 -10.81 -0.16
N PRO A 99 -3.96 -11.95 0.30
CA PRO A 99 -4.60 -11.99 1.60
C PRO A 99 -3.57 -11.63 2.67
N LYS A 100 -3.82 -10.52 3.37
CA LYS A 100 -2.94 -10.05 4.47
C LYS A 100 -3.43 -10.58 5.83
N SER A 101 -4.13 -11.71 5.81
CA SER A 101 -4.59 -12.41 7.00
C SER A 101 -3.47 -13.25 7.60
N LEU A 102 -3.38 -13.25 8.92
CA LEU A 102 -2.53 -14.16 9.65
C LEU A 102 -3.15 -15.56 9.60
N ASP A 103 -2.37 -16.56 9.24
CA ASP A 103 -2.75 -17.96 9.46
C ASP A 103 -2.63 -18.25 10.96
N VAL A 104 -3.76 -18.16 11.66
CA VAL A 104 -3.82 -18.29 13.12
C VAL A 104 -3.33 -19.66 13.55
N SER A 105 -3.60 -20.72 12.77
CA SER A 105 -3.16 -22.07 13.12
C SER A 105 -1.64 -22.19 13.12
N LYS A 106 -0.97 -21.63 12.11
CA LYS A 106 0.50 -21.60 12.07
C LYS A 106 1.10 -20.71 13.17
N ALA A 107 0.40 -19.62 13.51
CA ALA A 107 0.86 -18.74 14.59
C ALA A 107 0.78 -19.43 15.96
N ILE A 108 -0.25 -20.22 16.22
CA ILE A 108 -0.39 -21.02 17.44
C ILE A 108 0.72 -22.08 17.54
N ASP A 109 0.96 -22.81 16.45
CA ASP A 109 2.02 -23.83 16.42
C ASP A 109 3.39 -23.21 16.66
N ALA A 110 3.68 -22.10 16.00
CA ALA A 110 4.94 -21.38 16.18
C ALA A 110 5.13 -20.90 17.64
N ALA A 111 4.05 -20.40 18.27
CA ALA A 111 4.08 -19.97 19.67
C ALA A 111 4.27 -21.14 20.64
N ALA A 112 3.75 -22.32 20.29
CA ALA A 112 3.89 -23.55 21.08
C ALA A 112 5.20 -24.31 20.80
N GLY A 113 5.99 -23.90 19.80
CA GLY A 113 7.15 -24.64 19.33
C GLY A 113 6.80 -26.01 18.73
N ALA A 114 5.57 -26.17 18.25
CA ALA A 114 5.05 -27.42 17.71
C ALA A 114 5.34 -27.52 16.20
N GLU A 115 5.88 -28.65 15.78
CA GLU A 115 6.00 -29.02 14.38
C GLU A 115 4.84 -29.93 13.97
N ARG A 116 4.18 -29.60 12.87
CA ARG A 116 3.11 -30.43 12.32
C ARG A 116 3.67 -31.55 11.48
N GLU A 117 3.19 -32.76 11.71
CA GLU A 117 3.43 -33.85 10.78
C GLU A 117 2.69 -33.60 9.47
N VAL A 118 3.42 -33.66 8.35
CA VAL A 118 2.84 -33.53 7.01
C VAL A 118 2.31 -34.89 6.60
N VAL A 119 1.02 -35.16 6.85
CA VAL A 119 0.37 -36.43 6.56
C VAL A 119 0.02 -36.65 5.07
N GLY A 120 0.36 -35.73 4.17
CA GLY A 120 0.19 -35.84 2.73
C GLY A 120 -0.64 -34.71 2.12
N PHE A 121 -0.57 -34.60 0.80
CA PHE A 121 -1.38 -33.66 0.03
C PHE A 121 -2.73 -34.30 -0.32
N ASP A 122 -3.82 -33.73 0.19
CA ASP A 122 -5.15 -34.08 -0.28
C ASP A 122 -5.43 -33.34 -1.59
N ALA A 123 -5.21 -34.02 -2.72
CA ALA A 123 -5.48 -33.49 -4.05
C ALA A 123 -6.95 -33.06 -4.23
N SER A 124 -7.88 -33.64 -3.46
CA SER A 124 -9.30 -33.29 -3.49
C SER A 124 -9.59 -31.92 -2.84
N ALA A 125 -8.78 -31.51 -1.86
CA ALA A 125 -8.88 -30.20 -1.24
C ALA A 125 -8.48 -29.07 -2.18
N ILE A 126 -7.44 -29.28 -2.99
CA ILE A 126 -6.99 -28.33 -4.04
C ILE A 126 -8.05 -28.18 -5.12
N ALA A 127 -8.67 -29.29 -5.54
CA ALA A 127 -9.74 -29.27 -6.55
C ALA A 127 -10.99 -28.51 -6.07
N ARG A 128 -11.28 -28.52 -4.74
CA ARG A 128 -12.38 -27.73 -4.16
C ARG A 128 -12.07 -26.25 -4.09
N GLN A 129 -10.83 -25.85 -3.83
CA GLN A 129 -10.40 -24.44 -3.84
C GLN A 129 -10.42 -23.82 -5.24
N ASN A 130 -10.14 -24.59 -6.28
CA ASN A 130 -10.15 -24.14 -7.66
C ASN A 130 -11.53 -24.15 -8.31
N LYS A 131 -12.55 -24.70 -7.66
CA LYS A 131 -13.93 -24.61 -8.10
C LYS A 131 -14.49 -23.26 -7.68
N GLN A 132 -14.19 -22.20 -8.46
CA GLN A 132 -14.93 -20.95 -8.35
C GLN A 132 -16.43 -21.23 -8.58
N PRO A 133 -17.33 -20.65 -7.76
CA PRO A 133 -18.73 -20.71 -8.09
C PRO A 133 -18.92 -19.99 -9.43
N THR A 134 -19.37 -20.73 -10.45
CA THR A 134 -19.86 -20.13 -11.68
C THR A 134 -21.12 -19.37 -11.29
N ASN A 135 -21.00 -18.05 -11.20
CA ASN A 135 -22.17 -17.16 -11.06
C ASN A 135 -22.94 -17.14 -12.39
N ASP A 136 -23.65 -18.19 -12.66
CA ASP A 136 -24.77 -18.16 -13.60
C ASP A 136 -25.96 -17.46 -12.93
N THR A 137 -25.82 -16.16 -12.71
CA THR A 137 -26.96 -15.32 -12.45
C THR A 137 -27.60 -14.99 -13.78
N GLN A 138 -28.44 -15.90 -14.27
CA GLN A 138 -29.39 -15.58 -15.33
C GLN A 138 -30.29 -14.45 -14.83
N CYS A 139 -30.02 -13.26 -15.36
CA CYS A 139 -30.90 -12.12 -15.20
C CYS A 139 -32.23 -12.47 -15.87
N ALA A 140 -33.25 -12.77 -15.06
CA ALA A 140 -34.62 -12.99 -15.55
C ALA A 140 -35.09 -11.70 -16.23
N LYS A 141 -35.22 -11.75 -17.55
CA LYS A 141 -35.89 -10.68 -18.32
C LYS A 141 -37.34 -10.65 -17.90
N SER A 142 -37.73 -9.65 -17.12
CA SER A 142 -39.13 -9.30 -16.92
C SER A 142 -39.70 -8.73 -18.22
N ASN A 143 -40.63 -9.45 -18.79
CA ASN A 143 -41.44 -9.00 -19.92
C ASN A 143 -42.47 -7.93 -19.42
N PRO A 144 -42.61 -6.75 -20.04
CA PRO A 144 -43.71 -5.86 -19.75
C PRO A 144 -44.94 -6.25 -20.57
N GLN A 145 -46.05 -6.43 -19.90
CA GLN A 145 -47.36 -6.26 -20.48
C GLN A 145 -47.91 -4.91 -20.05
#